data_623ada56fc1408e821495a8e19163c5a
#
_entry.id   623ada56fc1408e821495a8e19163c5a
#
_cell.length_a   1.000
_cell.length_b   1.000
_cell.length_c   1.000
_cell.angle_alpha   90.00
_cell.angle_beta   90.00
_cell.angle_gamma   90.00
#
_symmetry.space_group_name_H-M   'P 1'
#
loop_
_entity.id
_entity.type
_entity.pdbx_description
1 polymer ?
#
loop_
_entity_poly.entity_id
_entity_poly.type
_entity_poly.pdbx_seq_one_letter_code
_entity_poly.pdbx_strand_id
1 'polypeptide(L)'
;MKIPVTYFVLAALVTSSAFAGTADYVYMPAVEHGEREIDFKYGSGTPPAGERQTVSSLGFGYGATEYWFTELYLKRETEGNSGDVTLAEWENKFQLLETGEYPIDMGLITEIEAPVSASGPWEAKVGPLFQTEFGKLQLNANALFERKYSSDGSGTQYPTEFSYQWQIKYRLQTEFEFGAQGFGGMGEWDNWVGSKAEEGHSVGPAIFGKFPVGNRQAVKYNAAWLVGTGATTPGHTLRMQLEYEF
;
A
#
# COMPACT_ATOMS: atom_id res chain seq x y z
N MET A 1 33.74 43.74 -12.84
CA MET A 1 32.64 43.09 -13.58
C MET A 1 32.36 41.79 -12.84
N LYS A 2 31.29 41.76 -12.02
CA LYS A 2 30.92 40.56 -11.25
C LYS A 2 29.88 39.77 -12.07
N ILE A 3 30.25 38.54 -12.46
CA ILE A 3 29.37 37.64 -13.19
C ILE A 3 28.41 36.97 -12.13
N PRO A 4 27.11 37.07 -12.26
CA PRO A 4 26.20 36.36 -11.35
C PRO A 4 26.23 34.86 -11.70
N VAL A 5 26.60 34.04 -10.73
CA VAL A 5 26.46 32.59 -10.81
C VAL A 5 24.98 32.26 -10.54
N THR A 6 24.28 31.94 -11.61
CA THR A 6 22.88 31.45 -11.53
C THR A 6 22.97 29.97 -11.16
N TYR A 7 22.57 29.63 -9.95
CA TYR A 7 22.37 28.24 -9.55
C TYR A 7 21.10 27.72 -10.21
N PHE A 8 21.25 26.87 -11.21
CA PHE A 8 20.15 26.01 -11.69
C PHE A 8 19.94 24.92 -10.64
N VAL A 9 18.92 25.08 -9.83
CA VAL A 9 18.38 23.96 -9.03
C VAL A 9 17.63 23.08 -10.03
N LEU A 10 18.27 21.99 -10.44
CA LEU A 10 17.61 20.92 -11.18
C LEU A 10 16.70 20.20 -10.18
N ALA A 11 15.41 20.59 -10.13
CA ALA A 11 14.41 19.82 -9.43
C ALA A 11 14.29 18.48 -10.20
N ALA A 12 14.85 17.43 -9.64
CA ALA A 12 14.58 16.08 -10.09
C ALA A 12 13.09 15.83 -9.84
N LEU A 13 12.31 15.82 -10.91
CA LEU A 13 10.93 15.32 -10.89
C LEU A 13 11.04 13.82 -10.59
N VAL A 14 10.88 13.46 -9.33
CA VAL A 14 10.64 12.07 -8.94
C VAL A 14 9.24 11.74 -9.46
N THR A 15 9.17 11.18 -10.65
CA THR A 15 7.95 10.56 -11.16
C THR A 15 7.81 9.22 -10.42
N SER A 16 7.26 9.24 -9.21
CA SER A 16 6.76 8.01 -8.62
C SER A 16 5.53 7.63 -9.44
N SER A 17 5.69 6.65 -10.30
CA SER A 17 4.58 5.96 -10.95
C SER A 17 3.77 5.26 -9.87
N ALA A 18 2.45 5.12 -10.04
CA ALA A 18 1.60 4.31 -9.15
C ALA A 18 1.95 2.84 -9.29
N PHE A 19 3.11 2.47 -8.79
CA PHE A 19 3.45 1.08 -8.54
C PHE A 19 3.04 0.75 -7.11
N ALA A 20 2.48 -0.43 -6.92
CA ALA A 20 2.37 -0.97 -5.58
C ALA A 20 3.71 -0.76 -4.87
N GLY A 21 3.71 0.06 -3.82
CA GLY A 21 4.90 0.36 -3.05
C GLY A 21 5.53 -0.93 -2.52
N THR A 22 6.84 -0.94 -2.28
CA THR A 22 7.54 -2.14 -1.81
C THR A 22 6.99 -2.66 -0.48
N ALA A 23 6.27 -1.84 0.29
CA ALA A 23 5.66 -2.19 1.58
C ALA A 23 4.13 -2.32 1.51
N ASP A 24 3.51 -2.25 0.32
CA ASP A 24 2.06 -2.38 0.18
C ASP A 24 1.56 -3.73 0.68
N TYR A 25 0.34 -3.76 1.18
CA TYR A 25 -0.35 -4.94 1.65
C TYR A 25 -1.76 -5.00 1.05
N VAL A 26 -2.37 -6.17 1.11
CA VAL A 26 -3.72 -6.37 0.57
C VAL A 26 -4.74 -5.95 1.63
N TYR A 27 -5.50 -4.90 1.37
CA TYR A 27 -6.56 -4.42 2.25
C TYR A 27 -7.67 -5.46 2.42
N MET A 28 -8.21 -5.52 3.62
CA MET A 28 -9.35 -6.38 3.98
C MET A 28 -10.59 -5.52 4.20
N PRO A 29 -11.80 -5.96 3.77
CA PRO A 29 -13.01 -5.16 3.92
C PRO A 29 -13.57 -5.11 5.35
N ALA A 30 -13.23 -6.08 6.19
CA ALA A 30 -13.78 -6.20 7.53
C ALA A 30 -13.26 -5.13 8.49
N VAL A 31 -14.14 -4.70 9.41
CA VAL A 31 -13.87 -3.74 10.48
C VAL A 31 -14.35 -4.34 11.81
N GLU A 32 -13.61 -4.13 12.88
CA GLU A 32 -14.00 -4.50 14.25
C GLU A 32 -14.11 -3.25 15.11
N HIS A 33 -15.31 -3.02 15.70
CA HIS A 33 -15.55 -1.85 16.55
C HIS A 33 -14.74 -1.95 17.84
N GLY A 34 -14.02 -0.88 18.16
CA GLY A 34 -13.22 -0.76 19.36
C GLY A 34 -11.83 -1.42 19.25
N GLU A 35 -11.53 -2.08 18.13
CA GLU A 35 -10.18 -2.56 17.83
C GLU A 35 -9.19 -1.39 17.89
N ARG A 36 -8.04 -1.64 18.47
CA ARG A 36 -6.89 -0.72 18.46
C ARG A 36 -5.68 -1.51 18.01
N GLU A 37 -4.91 -0.92 17.14
CA GLU A 37 -3.72 -1.60 16.64
C GLU A 37 -2.53 -0.65 16.48
N ILE A 38 -1.36 -1.23 16.63
CA ILE A 38 -0.10 -0.64 16.17
C ILE A 38 0.38 -1.51 15.03
N ASP A 39 0.52 -0.92 13.86
CA ASP A 39 0.94 -1.59 12.64
C ASP A 39 2.34 -1.14 12.21
N PHE A 40 3.20 -2.10 11.94
CA PHE A 40 4.52 -1.88 11.36
C PHE A 40 4.63 -2.59 10.03
N LYS A 41 4.93 -1.85 8.96
CA LYS A 41 5.16 -2.37 7.62
C LYS A 41 6.60 -2.12 7.20
N TYR A 42 7.15 -3.06 6.47
CA TYR A 42 8.49 -2.95 5.88
C TYR A 42 8.50 -3.61 4.51
N GLY A 43 9.16 -2.99 3.57
CA GLY A 43 9.40 -3.56 2.26
C GLY A 43 10.72 -3.09 1.67
N SER A 44 11.37 -3.97 0.92
CA SER A 44 12.61 -3.64 0.21
C SER A 44 12.70 -4.39 -1.11
N GLY A 45 13.03 -3.65 -2.17
CA GLY A 45 13.19 -4.19 -3.51
C GLY A 45 14.20 -3.37 -4.30
N THR A 46 14.66 -3.92 -5.42
CA THR A 46 15.57 -3.22 -6.34
C THR A 46 15.01 -3.32 -7.75
N PRO A 47 14.56 -2.20 -8.34
CA PRO A 47 14.12 -2.15 -9.74
C PRO A 47 15.27 -2.50 -10.69
N PRO A 48 14.98 -3.02 -11.91
CA PRO A 48 16.01 -3.39 -12.89
C PRO A 48 16.94 -2.25 -13.30
N ALA A 49 16.45 -1.02 -13.32
CA ALA A 49 17.18 0.19 -13.72
C ALA A 49 17.23 1.23 -12.60
N GLY A 50 17.30 0.79 -11.33
CA GLY A 50 17.29 1.71 -10.20
C GLY A 50 18.12 1.24 -9.02
N GLU A 51 18.16 2.07 -8.01
CA GLU A 51 18.77 1.75 -6.73
C GLU A 51 17.75 1.01 -5.83
N ARG A 52 18.23 0.45 -4.74
CA ARG A 52 17.38 -0.24 -3.78
C ARG A 52 16.38 0.74 -3.17
N GLN A 53 15.12 0.38 -3.23
CA GLN A 53 14.02 1.07 -2.58
C GLN A 53 13.68 0.35 -1.27
N THR A 54 13.49 1.11 -0.21
CA THR A 54 13.07 0.60 1.09
C THR A 54 11.99 1.50 1.63
N VAL A 55 10.91 0.90 2.07
CA VAL A 55 9.80 1.60 2.72
C VAL A 55 9.59 0.99 4.10
N SER A 56 9.42 1.82 5.09
CA SER A 56 8.98 1.41 6.43
C SER A 56 7.91 2.35 6.93
N SER A 57 6.87 1.83 7.55
CA SER A 57 5.81 2.64 8.16
C SER A 57 5.46 2.13 9.55
N LEU A 58 5.02 3.05 10.38
CA LEU A 58 4.46 2.78 11.69
C LEU A 58 3.12 3.50 11.78
N GLY A 59 2.06 2.74 12.08
CA GLY A 59 0.70 3.20 12.16
C GLY A 59 0.05 2.98 13.52
N PHE A 60 -1.01 3.73 13.76
CA PHE A 60 -1.94 3.53 14.84
C PHE A 60 -3.35 3.54 14.29
N GLY A 61 -4.07 2.43 14.50
CA GLY A 61 -5.42 2.19 14.00
C GLY A 61 -6.47 2.14 15.12
N TYR A 62 -7.69 2.51 14.76
CA TYR A 62 -8.85 2.47 15.65
C TYR A 62 -10.14 2.17 14.90
N GLY A 63 -10.85 1.12 15.34
CA GLY A 63 -12.21 0.79 14.91
C GLY A 63 -13.22 1.74 15.53
N ALA A 64 -13.50 2.86 14.87
CA ALA A 64 -14.33 3.93 15.41
C ALA A 64 -15.81 3.57 15.50
N THR A 65 -16.29 2.74 14.58
CA THR A 65 -17.64 2.16 14.58
C THR A 65 -17.61 0.71 14.08
N GLU A 66 -18.74 0.06 14.00
CA GLU A 66 -18.89 -1.29 13.41
C GLU A 66 -18.58 -1.34 11.89
N TYR A 67 -18.54 -0.15 11.24
CA TYR A 67 -18.37 -0.04 9.79
C TYR A 67 -17.22 0.88 9.38
N TRP A 68 -16.52 1.49 10.33
CA TRP A 68 -15.45 2.45 10.04
C TRP A 68 -14.23 2.21 10.92
N PHE A 69 -13.12 1.94 10.27
CA PHE A 69 -11.79 1.88 10.84
C PHE A 69 -10.95 3.01 10.28
N THR A 70 -10.14 3.66 11.12
CA THR A 70 -9.28 4.77 10.72
C THR A 70 -7.87 4.57 11.25
N GLU A 71 -6.88 4.92 10.47
CA GLU A 71 -5.48 4.71 10.79
C GLU A 71 -4.59 5.86 10.33
N LEU A 72 -3.59 6.19 11.13
CA LEU A 72 -2.60 7.21 10.83
C LEU A 72 -1.21 6.58 10.81
N TYR A 73 -0.47 6.79 9.73
CA TYR A 73 0.88 6.30 9.54
C TYR A 73 1.91 7.43 9.42
N LEU A 74 3.11 7.12 9.91
CA LEU A 74 4.33 7.78 9.46
C LEU A 74 5.11 6.79 8.63
N LYS A 75 5.33 7.14 7.36
CA LYS A 75 6.02 6.32 6.37
C LYS A 75 7.34 6.98 6.01
N ARG A 76 8.41 6.19 5.95
CA ARG A 76 9.73 6.60 5.47
C ARG A 76 10.08 5.81 4.24
N GLU A 77 10.35 6.53 3.17
CA GLU A 77 10.80 5.99 1.91
C GLU A 77 12.26 6.38 1.68
N THR A 78 13.06 5.41 1.27
CA THR A 78 14.47 5.59 0.92
C THR A 78 14.71 5.00 -0.45
N GLU A 79 15.26 5.78 -1.36
CA GLU A 79 15.68 5.33 -2.68
C GLU A 79 17.18 5.60 -2.87
N GLY A 80 17.98 4.57 -2.65
CA GLY A 80 19.43 4.61 -2.81
C GLY A 80 20.08 5.84 -2.16
N ASN A 81 20.73 6.66 -2.98
CA ASN A 81 21.39 7.89 -2.56
C ASN A 81 20.54 9.16 -2.74
N SER A 82 19.29 9.03 -3.20
CA SER A 82 18.38 10.17 -3.47
C SER A 82 17.87 10.86 -2.20
N GLY A 83 18.15 10.27 -1.04
CA GLY A 83 17.71 10.76 0.26
C GLY A 83 16.43 10.10 0.75
N ASP A 84 16.07 10.45 1.98
CA ASP A 84 14.87 9.92 2.64
C ASP A 84 13.72 10.92 2.54
N VAL A 85 12.53 10.41 2.27
CA VAL A 85 11.29 11.18 2.37
C VAL A 85 10.44 10.58 3.48
N THR A 86 9.90 11.44 4.34
CA THR A 86 8.93 11.04 5.34
C THR A 86 7.56 11.56 4.92
N LEU A 87 6.58 10.68 4.94
CA LEU A 87 5.20 10.93 4.56
C LEU A 87 4.29 10.70 5.77
N ALA A 88 3.22 11.45 5.86
CA ALA A 88 2.10 11.17 6.76
C ALA A 88 0.94 10.65 5.91
N GLU A 89 0.35 9.55 6.32
CA GLU A 89 -0.75 8.89 5.63
C GLU A 89 -1.94 8.76 6.58
N TRP A 90 -3.12 9.07 6.08
CA TRP A 90 -4.38 8.87 6.78
C TRP A 90 -5.26 7.94 5.97
N GLU A 91 -5.42 6.73 6.48
CA GLU A 91 -6.22 5.66 5.90
C GLU A 91 -7.57 5.56 6.58
N ASN A 92 -8.63 5.32 5.80
CA ASN A 92 -9.95 5.02 6.31
C ASN A 92 -10.53 3.84 5.54
N LYS A 93 -10.98 2.84 6.26
CA LYS A 93 -11.64 1.66 5.75
C LYS A 93 -13.09 1.64 6.18
N PHE A 94 -13.97 1.45 5.23
CA PHE A 94 -15.42 1.36 5.44
C PHE A 94 -15.90 -0.02 5.04
N GLN A 95 -16.48 -0.75 5.97
CA GLN A 95 -17.18 -1.99 5.69
C GLN A 95 -18.56 -1.68 5.13
N LEU A 96 -18.90 -2.19 3.94
CA LEU A 96 -20.15 -1.88 3.25
C LEU A 96 -21.20 -2.96 3.46
N LEU A 97 -20.81 -4.20 3.73
CA LEU A 97 -21.68 -5.34 3.99
C LEU A 97 -21.23 -6.02 5.27
N GLU A 98 -22.16 -6.61 6.02
CA GLU A 98 -21.82 -7.44 7.18
C GLU A 98 -21.03 -8.68 6.72
N THR A 99 -19.94 -8.97 7.44
CA THR A 99 -19.06 -10.07 7.09
C THR A 99 -19.80 -11.41 7.10
N GLY A 100 -19.75 -12.12 5.98
CA GLY A 100 -20.36 -13.44 5.82
C GLY A 100 -21.89 -13.43 5.61
N GLU A 101 -22.54 -12.28 5.56
CA GLU A 101 -23.98 -12.20 5.23
C GLU A 101 -24.24 -12.51 3.75
N TYR A 102 -23.31 -12.09 2.88
CA TYR A 102 -23.37 -12.32 1.44
C TYR A 102 -22.20 -13.22 0.98
N PRO A 103 -22.26 -13.79 -0.23
CA PRO A 103 -21.17 -14.60 -0.77
C PRO A 103 -19.85 -13.84 -0.95
N ILE A 104 -19.92 -12.50 -0.98
CA ILE A 104 -18.76 -11.59 -1.11
C ILE A 104 -18.93 -10.48 -0.07
N ASP A 105 -17.95 -10.33 0.80
CA ASP A 105 -17.82 -9.18 1.68
C ASP A 105 -17.27 -8.01 0.88
N MET A 106 -17.78 -6.80 1.16
CA MET A 106 -17.40 -5.59 0.44
C MET A 106 -17.01 -4.47 1.40
N GLY A 107 -15.99 -3.73 1.02
CA GLY A 107 -15.54 -2.53 1.71
C GLY A 107 -15.11 -1.43 0.73
N LEU A 108 -14.76 -0.30 1.28
CA LEU A 108 -14.16 0.84 0.59
C LEU A 108 -12.96 1.31 1.38
N ILE A 109 -11.84 1.56 0.71
CA ILE A 109 -10.68 2.24 1.27
C ILE A 109 -10.61 3.67 0.76
N THR A 110 -10.20 4.60 1.61
CA THR A 110 -9.77 5.94 1.22
C THR A 110 -8.49 6.28 1.97
N GLU A 111 -7.55 6.90 1.29
CA GLU A 111 -6.25 7.26 1.84
C GLU A 111 -5.85 8.66 1.35
N ILE A 112 -5.24 9.42 2.23
CA ILE A 112 -4.58 10.68 1.89
C ILE A 112 -3.17 10.60 2.42
N GLU A 113 -2.21 10.80 1.54
CA GLU A 113 -0.79 10.83 1.87
C GLU A 113 -0.18 12.19 1.52
N ALA A 114 0.68 12.70 2.40
CA ALA A 114 1.37 13.96 2.19
C ALA A 114 2.81 13.91 2.71
N PRO A 115 3.78 14.51 1.98
CA PRO A 115 5.15 14.63 2.47
C PRO A 115 5.22 15.61 3.65
N VAL A 116 5.91 15.20 4.72
CA VAL A 116 6.15 16.04 5.91
C VAL A 116 7.60 16.47 6.05
N SER A 117 8.54 15.81 5.39
CA SER A 117 9.97 16.14 5.44
C SER A 117 10.49 16.89 4.20
N ALA A 118 9.69 16.99 3.15
CA ALA A 118 10.04 17.61 1.88
C ALA A 118 8.83 18.32 1.26
N SER A 119 9.08 19.19 0.28
CA SER A 119 8.00 19.72 -0.56
C SER A 119 7.68 18.70 -1.65
N GLY A 120 6.40 18.45 -1.89
CA GLY A 120 5.95 17.50 -2.91
C GLY A 120 4.44 17.49 -3.04
N PRO A 121 3.90 16.81 -4.04
CA PRO A 121 2.47 16.62 -4.17
C PRO A 121 1.95 15.76 -2.99
N TRP A 122 0.71 15.99 -2.59
CA TRP A 122 -0.03 15.04 -1.78
C TRP A 122 -0.81 14.08 -2.69
N GLU A 123 -1.20 12.95 -2.16
CA GLU A 123 -1.86 11.90 -2.91
C GLU A 123 -3.18 11.51 -2.25
N ALA A 124 -4.19 11.20 -3.06
CA ALA A 124 -5.43 10.61 -2.60
C ALA A 124 -5.67 9.28 -3.32
N LYS A 125 -6.05 8.26 -2.56
CA LYS A 125 -6.37 6.93 -3.04
C LYS A 125 -7.79 6.56 -2.60
N VAL A 126 -8.52 5.87 -3.47
CA VAL A 126 -9.85 5.32 -3.16
C VAL A 126 -10.05 4.03 -3.94
N GLY A 127 -10.75 3.06 -3.33
CA GLY A 127 -11.09 1.86 -4.08
C GLY A 127 -11.94 0.85 -3.32
N PRO A 128 -12.73 0.04 -4.06
CA PRO A 128 -13.48 -1.05 -3.49
C PRO A 128 -12.59 -2.22 -3.07
N LEU A 129 -12.97 -2.86 -1.98
CA LEU A 129 -12.36 -4.02 -1.37
C LEU A 129 -13.34 -5.18 -1.43
N PHE A 130 -12.86 -6.36 -1.80
CA PHE A 130 -13.66 -7.58 -1.91
C PHE A 130 -12.98 -8.73 -1.19
N GLN A 131 -13.79 -9.54 -0.50
CA GLN A 131 -13.36 -10.78 0.12
C GLN A 131 -14.42 -11.87 -0.08
N THR A 132 -13.97 -13.09 -0.30
CA THR A 132 -14.85 -14.27 -0.27
C THR A 132 -14.11 -15.47 0.31
N GLU A 133 -14.87 -16.43 0.81
CA GLU A 133 -14.33 -17.61 1.49
C GLU A 133 -14.98 -18.90 0.98
N PHE A 134 -14.15 -19.90 0.72
CA PHE A 134 -14.55 -21.25 0.34
C PHE A 134 -13.88 -22.27 1.27
N GLY A 135 -14.54 -22.62 2.35
CA GLY A 135 -13.99 -23.49 3.38
C GLY A 135 -12.75 -22.85 4.04
N LYS A 136 -11.57 -23.42 3.80
CA LYS A 136 -10.29 -22.88 4.32
C LYS A 136 -9.61 -21.88 3.36
N LEU A 137 -10.16 -21.66 2.20
CA LEU A 137 -9.61 -20.75 1.21
C LEU A 137 -10.25 -19.37 1.35
N GLN A 138 -9.45 -18.35 1.58
CA GLN A 138 -9.86 -16.94 1.54
C GLN A 138 -9.26 -16.27 0.30
N LEU A 139 -10.07 -15.51 -0.41
CA LEU A 139 -9.70 -14.72 -1.57
C LEU A 139 -10.01 -13.26 -1.31
N ASN A 140 -9.06 -12.39 -1.60
CA ASN A 140 -9.22 -10.94 -1.56
C ASN A 140 -8.85 -10.35 -2.91
N ALA A 141 -9.56 -9.29 -3.32
CA ALA A 141 -9.25 -8.52 -4.52
C ALA A 141 -9.64 -7.05 -4.30
N ASN A 142 -8.76 -6.12 -4.64
CA ASN A 142 -8.96 -4.69 -4.50
C ASN A 142 -8.69 -4.00 -5.83
N ALA A 143 -9.47 -2.98 -6.15
CA ALA A 143 -9.26 -2.10 -7.30
C ALA A 143 -9.10 -0.67 -6.78
N LEU A 144 -7.95 -0.06 -7.04
CA LEU A 144 -7.55 1.19 -6.41
C LEU A 144 -7.35 2.27 -7.48
N PHE A 145 -7.86 3.45 -7.21
CA PHE A 145 -7.65 4.66 -8.01
C PHE A 145 -6.89 5.66 -7.17
N GLU A 146 -5.82 6.20 -7.73
CA GLU A 146 -4.87 7.07 -7.05
C GLU A 146 -4.60 8.30 -7.88
N ARG A 147 -4.51 9.47 -7.23
CA ARG A 147 -4.20 10.71 -7.91
C ARG A 147 -3.38 11.63 -7.02
N LYS A 148 -2.35 12.21 -7.63
CA LYS A 148 -1.52 13.24 -7.02
C LYS A 148 -2.11 14.64 -7.24
N TYR A 149 -1.84 15.53 -6.29
CA TYR A 149 -2.27 16.91 -6.32
C TYR A 149 -1.10 17.82 -5.97
N SER A 150 -0.83 18.81 -6.82
CA SER A 150 0.21 19.79 -6.57
C SER A 150 -0.06 20.62 -5.32
N SER A 151 0.93 20.76 -4.46
CA SER A 151 0.85 21.59 -3.25
C SER A 151 1.50 22.96 -3.42
N ASP A 152 2.21 23.20 -4.53
CA ASP A 152 3.03 24.41 -4.78
C ASP A 152 2.29 25.50 -5.58
N GLY A 153 1.03 25.27 -5.91
CA GLY A 153 0.25 26.20 -6.73
C GLY A 153 0.66 26.25 -8.21
N SER A 154 1.52 25.34 -8.66
CA SER A 154 1.98 25.26 -10.06
C SER A 154 0.84 24.98 -11.06
N GLY A 155 -0.27 24.45 -10.57
CA GLY A 155 -1.37 23.98 -11.41
C GLY A 155 -1.03 22.71 -12.21
N THR A 156 0.04 22.01 -11.85
CA THR A 156 0.40 20.73 -12.47
C THR A 156 -0.75 19.73 -12.31
N GLN A 157 -1.19 19.18 -13.46
CA GLN A 157 -2.23 18.15 -13.49
C GLN A 157 -1.56 16.79 -13.51
N TYR A 158 -1.96 15.92 -12.59
CA TYR A 158 -1.54 14.52 -12.57
C TYR A 158 -2.69 13.64 -13.05
N PRO A 159 -2.43 12.58 -13.82
CA PRO A 159 -3.46 11.62 -14.18
C PRO A 159 -3.99 10.89 -12.95
N THR A 160 -5.16 10.29 -13.09
CA THR A 160 -5.62 9.27 -12.15
C THR A 160 -5.05 7.93 -12.59
N GLU A 161 -4.37 7.26 -11.69
CA GLU A 161 -3.75 5.97 -11.96
C GLU A 161 -4.62 4.85 -11.39
N PHE A 162 -4.55 3.67 -12.00
CA PHE A 162 -5.27 2.48 -11.57
C PHE A 162 -4.29 1.40 -11.14
N SER A 163 -4.55 0.82 -9.98
CA SER A 163 -3.80 -0.31 -9.46
C SER A 163 -4.75 -1.39 -8.91
N TYR A 164 -4.23 -2.58 -8.74
CA TYR A 164 -4.96 -3.68 -8.14
C TYR A 164 -4.10 -4.47 -7.17
N GLN A 165 -4.77 -5.12 -6.24
CA GLN A 165 -4.17 -6.02 -5.27
C GLN A 165 -5.02 -7.28 -5.17
N TRP A 166 -4.39 -8.42 -4.95
CA TRP A 166 -5.11 -9.66 -4.66
C TRP A 166 -4.31 -10.56 -3.72
N GLN A 167 -5.04 -11.41 -3.03
CA GLN A 167 -4.50 -12.42 -2.13
C GLN A 167 -5.30 -13.70 -2.20
N ILE A 168 -4.59 -14.82 -2.17
CA ILE A 168 -5.15 -16.16 -1.95
C ILE A 168 -4.49 -16.68 -0.70
N LYS A 169 -5.29 -17.03 0.31
CA LYS A 169 -4.79 -17.51 1.59
C LYS A 169 -5.47 -18.82 1.99
N TYR A 170 -4.69 -19.84 2.30
CA TYR A 170 -5.18 -21.10 2.85
C TYR A 170 -5.01 -21.10 4.37
N ARG A 171 -6.13 -21.14 5.08
CA ARG A 171 -6.22 -21.12 6.54
C ARG A 171 -5.94 -22.51 7.11
N LEU A 172 -4.66 -22.86 7.28
CA LEU A 172 -4.26 -24.14 7.85
C LEU A 172 -4.58 -24.20 9.34
N GLN A 173 -4.03 -23.25 10.09
CA GLN A 173 -4.25 -22.99 11.50
C GLN A 173 -4.02 -21.49 11.77
N THR A 174 -4.58 -20.95 12.85
CA THR A 174 -4.57 -19.51 13.12
C THR A 174 -3.16 -18.92 13.17
N GLU A 175 -2.22 -19.68 13.76
CA GLU A 175 -0.84 -19.25 13.92
C GLU A 175 0.00 -19.36 12.63
N PHE A 176 -0.47 -20.13 11.66
CA PHE A 176 0.22 -20.32 10.40
C PHE A 176 -0.75 -20.59 9.24
N GLU A 177 -0.81 -19.65 8.36
CA GLU A 177 -1.53 -19.69 7.09
C GLU A 177 -0.54 -19.40 5.96
N PHE A 178 -0.80 -19.86 4.75
CA PHE A 178 0.06 -19.63 3.60
C PHE A 178 -0.75 -19.39 2.34
N GLY A 179 -0.10 -18.78 1.35
CA GLY A 179 -0.77 -18.46 0.11
C GLY A 179 0.11 -17.71 -0.86
N ALA A 180 -0.52 -16.83 -1.62
CA ALA A 180 0.13 -15.94 -2.57
C ALA A 180 -0.52 -14.57 -2.54
N GLN A 181 0.27 -13.57 -2.89
CA GLN A 181 -0.18 -12.19 -3.08
C GLN A 181 0.29 -11.69 -4.42
N GLY A 182 -0.47 -10.76 -4.99
CA GLY A 182 -0.08 -10.06 -6.20
C GLY A 182 -0.55 -8.62 -6.18
N PHE A 183 0.24 -7.77 -6.82
CA PHE A 183 0.03 -6.33 -6.93
C PHE A 183 0.32 -5.92 -8.36
N GLY A 184 -0.40 -4.91 -8.85
CA GLY A 184 -0.12 -4.38 -10.16
C GLY A 184 -0.57 -2.94 -10.33
N GLY A 185 0.29 -2.13 -10.95
CA GLY A 185 -0.03 -0.81 -11.48
C GLY A 185 -0.32 -0.92 -12.98
N MET A 186 -1.38 -0.29 -13.42
CA MET A 186 -1.81 -0.27 -14.82
C MET A 186 -1.58 1.10 -15.47
N GLY A 187 -0.98 2.05 -14.74
CA GLY A 187 -0.82 3.43 -15.19
C GLY A 187 -2.14 4.19 -15.24
N GLU A 188 -2.29 5.12 -16.19
CA GLU A 188 -3.48 5.95 -16.33
C GLU A 188 -4.74 5.10 -16.52
N TRP A 189 -5.75 5.32 -15.68
CA TRP A 189 -6.95 4.48 -15.59
C TRP A 189 -7.78 4.43 -16.89
N ASP A 190 -7.68 5.45 -17.74
CA ASP A 190 -8.41 5.59 -19.03
C ASP A 190 -7.50 5.46 -20.26
N ASN A 191 -6.20 5.14 -20.08
CA ASN A 191 -5.21 5.05 -21.16
C ASN A 191 -4.23 3.87 -20.99
N TRP A 192 -4.72 2.70 -20.71
CA TRP A 192 -3.87 1.51 -20.49
C TRP A 192 -2.94 1.15 -21.64
N VAL A 193 -3.33 1.47 -22.89
CA VAL A 193 -2.47 1.22 -24.06
C VAL A 193 -1.32 2.21 -24.16
N GLY A 194 -1.56 3.48 -23.78
CA GLY A 194 -0.56 4.55 -23.83
C GLY A 194 0.44 4.47 -22.67
N SER A 195 0.02 3.97 -21.51
CA SER A 195 0.80 3.90 -20.29
C SER A 195 1.51 2.55 -20.04
N LYS A 196 1.64 1.71 -21.09
CA LYS A 196 2.33 0.40 -20.97
C LYS A 196 3.73 0.43 -20.35
N ALA A 197 4.46 1.53 -20.52
CA ALA A 197 5.78 1.69 -19.91
C ALA A 197 5.72 1.86 -18.38
N GLU A 198 4.54 2.21 -17.88
CA GLU A 198 4.25 2.43 -16.44
C GLU A 198 3.62 1.18 -15.80
N GLU A 199 3.27 0.17 -16.59
CA GLU A 199 2.74 -1.08 -16.08
C GLU A 199 3.80 -1.86 -15.30
N GLY A 200 3.41 -2.34 -14.13
CA GLY A 200 4.26 -3.17 -13.32
C GLY A 200 3.45 -4.15 -12.48
N HIS A 201 3.88 -5.40 -12.45
CA HIS A 201 3.18 -6.44 -11.72
C HIS A 201 4.16 -7.21 -10.84
N SER A 202 3.71 -7.60 -9.66
CA SER A 202 4.45 -8.47 -8.78
C SER A 202 3.56 -9.56 -8.20
N VAL A 203 4.11 -10.75 -8.04
CA VAL A 203 3.41 -11.90 -7.47
C VAL A 203 4.38 -12.80 -6.73
N GLY A 204 3.93 -13.42 -5.66
CA GLY A 204 4.76 -14.36 -4.95
C GLY A 204 4.10 -15.05 -3.77
N PRO A 205 4.81 -16.02 -3.17
CA PRO A 205 4.36 -16.71 -1.99
C PRO A 205 4.29 -15.77 -0.79
N ALA A 206 3.31 -16.03 0.07
CA ALA A 206 3.08 -15.29 1.30
C ALA A 206 2.74 -16.24 2.45
N ILE A 207 3.12 -15.83 3.65
CA ILE A 207 2.76 -16.49 4.91
C ILE A 207 2.07 -15.48 5.83
N PHE A 208 1.16 -15.98 6.65
CA PHE A 208 0.34 -15.17 7.54
C PHE A 208 0.14 -15.92 8.86
N GLY A 209 -0.24 -15.20 9.88
CA GLY A 209 -0.68 -15.82 11.13
C GLY A 209 -1.08 -14.79 12.16
N LYS A 210 -1.75 -15.30 13.20
CA LYS A 210 -2.21 -14.52 14.35
C LYS A 210 -1.91 -15.29 15.62
N PHE A 211 -1.13 -14.69 16.51
CA PHE A 211 -0.79 -15.24 17.82
C PHE A 211 -1.55 -14.48 18.90
N PRO A 212 -2.45 -15.12 19.65
CA PRO A 212 -3.01 -14.50 20.85
C PRO A 212 -1.91 -14.34 21.91
N VAL A 213 -1.73 -13.13 22.44
CA VAL A 213 -0.69 -12.81 23.44
C VAL A 213 -1.27 -12.37 24.77
N GLY A 214 -2.60 -12.24 24.86
CA GLY A 214 -3.30 -11.84 26.08
C GLY A 214 -4.81 -11.87 25.90
N ASN A 215 -5.54 -11.35 26.90
CA ASN A 215 -6.99 -11.16 26.77
C ASN A 215 -7.26 -10.05 25.74
N ARG A 216 -7.90 -10.40 24.61
CA ARG A 216 -8.19 -9.50 23.49
C ARG A 216 -6.96 -8.85 22.85
N GLN A 217 -5.79 -9.46 23.04
CA GLN A 217 -4.54 -8.99 22.44
C GLN A 217 -3.99 -10.05 21.50
N ALA A 218 -3.53 -9.63 20.36
CA ALA A 218 -2.92 -10.52 19.39
C ALA A 218 -1.80 -9.83 18.62
N VAL A 219 -0.87 -10.63 18.12
CA VAL A 219 0.11 -10.20 17.12
C VAL A 219 -0.24 -10.91 15.83
N LYS A 220 -0.57 -10.14 14.79
CA LYS A 220 -0.72 -10.63 13.43
C LYS A 220 0.59 -10.42 12.67
N TYR A 221 0.89 -11.30 11.74
CA TYR A 221 2.01 -11.11 10.82
C TYR A 221 1.63 -11.51 9.40
N ASN A 222 2.29 -10.86 8.46
CA ASN A 222 2.20 -11.14 7.04
C ASN A 222 3.59 -10.91 6.44
N ALA A 223 4.11 -11.88 5.70
CA ALA A 223 5.37 -11.73 4.97
C ALA A 223 5.26 -12.35 3.59
N ALA A 224 5.83 -11.69 2.60
CA ALA A 224 5.81 -12.15 1.22
C ALA A 224 7.17 -11.91 0.53
N TRP A 225 7.48 -12.80 -0.39
CA TRP A 225 8.57 -12.63 -1.35
C TRP A 225 7.98 -12.56 -2.75
N LEU A 226 7.98 -11.35 -3.32
CA LEU A 226 7.36 -11.08 -4.61
C LEU A 226 8.41 -11.04 -5.71
N VAL A 227 8.06 -11.57 -6.86
CA VAL A 227 8.81 -11.47 -8.12
C VAL A 227 8.07 -10.49 -9.02
N GLY A 228 8.76 -9.45 -9.44
CA GLY A 228 8.19 -8.40 -10.28
C GLY A 228 8.48 -8.62 -11.76
N THR A 229 7.59 -8.06 -12.58
CA THR A 229 7.70 -7.96 -14.04
C THR A 229 7.49 -6.51 -14.46
N GLY A 230 8.18 -6.08 -15.49
CA GLY A 230 8.15 -4.69 -15.97
C GLY A 230 9.48 -3.96 -15.74
N ALA A 231 9.64 -2.82 -16.39
CA ALA A 231 10.89 -2.07 -16.36
C ALA A 231 11.12 -1.32 -15.04
N THR A 232 10.06 -0.99 -14.35
CA THR A 232 10.06 -0.14 -13.15
C THR A 232 9.78 -0.93 -11.86
N THR A 233 9.24 -2.16 -11.98
CA THR A 233 8.94 -3.02 -10.83
C THR A 233 10.20 -3.73 -10.35
N PRO A 234 10.50 -3.74 -9.03
CA PRO A 234 11.60 -4.52 -8.49
C PRO A 234 11.52 -5.99 -8.90
N GLY A 235 12.63 -6.55 -9.39
CA GLY A 235 12.69 -7.96 -9.78
C GLY A 235 12.41 -8.90 -8.62
N HIS A 236 12.77 -8.48 -7.40
CA HIS A 236 12.44 -9.17 -6.16
C HIS A 236 12.11 -8.14 -5.08
N THR A 237 11.02 -8.37 -4.36
CA THR A 237 10.62 -7.57 -3.20
C THR A 237 10.41 -8.49 -2.01
N LEU A 238 11.07 -8.18 -0.90
CA LEU A 238 10.74 -8.76 0.40
C LEU A 238 9.88 -7.73 1.14
N ARG A 239 8.73 -8.17 1.65
CA ARG A 239 7.83 -7.33 2.45
C ARG A 239 7.36 -8.06 3.68
N MET A 240 7.08 -7.31 4.75
CA MET A 240 6.51 -7.82 5.98
C MET A 240 5.63 -6.78 6.64
N GLN A 241 4.65 -7.26 7.38
CA GLN A 241 3.77 -6.49 8.25
C GLN A 241 3.66 -7.20 9.59
N LEU A 242 3.70 -6.42 10.66
CA LEU A 242 3.45 -6.86 12.03
C LEU A 242 2.43 -5.92 12.66
N GLU A 243 1.33 -6.46 13.11
CA GLU A 243 0.23 -5.74 13.70
C GLU A 243 -0.01 -6.24 15.12
N TYR A 244 -0.06 -5.33 16.08
CA TYR A 244 -0.39 -5.62 17.48
C TYR A 244 -1.75 -5.03 17.81
N GLU A 245 -2.72 -5.92 17.98
CA GLU A 245 -4.10 -5.60 18.39
C GLU A 245 -4.22 -5.62 19.93
N PHE A 246 -4.98 -4.63 20.49
CA PHE A 246 -5.19 -4.53 21.95
C PHE A 246 -6.49 -3.79 22.34
#